data_fcc55f8df1eac7abd2027cc129b17670
#
_entry.id   fcc55f8df1eac7abd2027cc129b17670
#
_cell.length_a   1.000
_cell.length_b   1.000
_cell.length_c   1.000
_cell.angle_alpha   90.00
_cell.angle_beta   90.00
_cell.angle_gamma   90.00
#
_symmetry.space_group_name_H-M   'P 1'
#
loop_
_entity.id
_entity.type
_entity.pdbx_description
1 polymer ?
#
loop_
_entity_poly.entity_id
_entity_poly.type
_entity_poly.pdbx_seq_one_letter_code
_entity_poly.pdbx_strand_id
1 'polypeptide(L)'
;MDQSMFGFRIVDQLQKIDKDIQKNELKYHQRRVLVSKEFTFDAAHHLHCYEGKCKNLHGHTYKVILGVSGFTDELGLVIDFADLKKIWKEEIEIFLDHRYLNETLPKMNTTAENMVVWIYEKLQVALADSYPNTRVEFIRLFETPTSYAEARREWMENE
;
A
#
# COMPACT_ATOMS: atom_id res chain seq x y z
N MET A 1 31.56 -36.60 2.56
CA MET A 1 31.21 -35.42 3.39
C MET A 1 30.39 -35.87 4.56
N ASP A 2 30.90 -35.67 5.74
CA ASP A 2 30.20 -36.05 6.96
C ASP A 2 28.97 -35.13 7.15
N GLN A 3 27.75 -35.68 7.05
CA GLN A 3 26.50 -34.96 7.23
C GLN A 3 26.37 -34.37 8.64
N SER A 4 27.09 -34.87 9.64
CA SER A 4 27.11 -34.35 11.00
C SER A 4 27.72 -32.95 11.10
N MET A 5 28.73 -32.64 10.29
CA MET A 5 29.38 -31.33 10.24
C MET A 5 28.44 -30.26 9.62
N PHE A 6 27.52 -30.64 8.76
CA PHE A 6 26.60 -29.70 8.12
C PHE A 6 25.57 -29.16 9.09
N GLY A 7 25.05 -30.03 9.97
CA GLY A 7 24.09 -29.64 11.01
C GLY A 7 24.68 -28.66 12.03
N PHE A 8 25.91 -28.88 12.46
CA PHE A 8 26.62 -28.00 13.41
C PHE A 8 26.87 -26.60 12.83
N ARG A 9 27.22 -26.50 11.54
CA ARG A 9 27.39 -25.18 10.87
C ARG A 9 26.11 -24.36 10.82
N ILE A 10 24.97 -25.01 10.60
CA ILE A 10 23.67 -24.31 10.60
C ILE A 10 23.34 -23.80 12.00
N VAL A 11 23.55 -24.61 13.02
CA VAL A 11 23.30 -24.22 14.43
C VAL A 11 24.25 -23.08 14.84
N ASP A 12 25.54 -23.17 14.50
CA ASP A 12 26.51 -22.10 14.77
C ASP A 12 26.14 -20.79 14.05
N GLN A 13 25.63 -20.87 12.81
CA GLN A 13 25.18 -19.70 12.07
C GLN A 13 23.91 -19.09 12.70
N LEU A 14 22.96 -19.91 13.13
CA LEU A 14 21.76 -19.44 13.81
C LEU A 14 22.07 -18.77 15.16
N GLN A 15 23.11 -19.22 15.87
CA GLN A 15 23.55 -18.58 17.11
C GLN A 15 24.25 -17.23 16.90
N LYS A 16 24.68 -16.93 15.67
CA LYS A 16 25.32 -15.68 15.30
C LYS A 16 24.38 -14.68 14.63
N ILE A 17 23.08 -15.03 14.53
CA ILE A 17 22.06 -14.09 14.01
C ILE A 17 22.19 -12.75 14.73
N ASP A 18 22.22 -11.67 13.97
CA ASP A 18 22.41 -10.29 14.44
C ASP A 18 23.80 -9.94 15.02
N LYS A 19 24.76 -10.86 15.01
CA LYS A 19 26.08 -10.63 15.63
C LYS A 19 27.25 -10.68 14.66
N ASP A 20 27.02 -11.17 13.45
CA ASP A 20 28.06 -11.42 12.44
C ASP A 20 28.28 -10.25 11.49
N ILE A 21 27.34 -9.33 11.40
CA ILE A 21 27.39 -8.15 10.53
C ILE A 21 27.11 -6.89 11.33
N GLN A 22 27.93 -5.86 11.16
CA GLN A 22 27.71 -4.56 11.75
C GLN A 22 26.81 -3.69 10.86
N LYS A 23 26.05 -2.77 11.44
CA LYS A 23 25.12 -1.90 10.73
C LYS A 23 25.77 -1.14 9.57
N ASN A 24 27.01 -0.68 9.75
CA ASN A 24 27.76 0.05 8.71
C ASN A 24 28.19 -0.82 7.52
N GLU A 25 28.08 -2.14 7.63
CA GLU A 25 28.40 -3.09 6.56
C GLU A 25 27.19 -3.44 5.69
N LEU A 26 25.97 -3.02 6.11
CA LEU A 26 24.72 -3.45 5.47
C LEU A 26 24.36 -2.64 4.22
N LYS A 27 24.84 -1.41 4.10
CA LYS A 27 24.48 -0.55 2.99
C LYS A 27 25.03 -1.10 1.66
N TYR A 28 24.12 -1.55 0.80
CA TYR A 28 24.46 -2.10 -0.52
C TYR A 28 24.34 -1.06 -1.64
N HIS A 29 23.27 -0.27 -1.64
CA HIS A 29 23.04 0.78 -2.63
C HIS A 29 22.19 1.92 -2.06
N GLN A 30 22.06 2.98 -2.86
CA GLN A 30 21.20 4.12 -2.55
C GLN A 30 20.36 4.50 -3.78
N ARG A 31 19.73 3.52 -4.37
CA ARG A 31 18.85 3.71 -5.53
C ARG A 31 17.40 3.83 -5.07
N ARG A 32 16.61 4.50 -5.90
CA ARG A 32 15.16 4.52 -5.73
C ARG A 32 14.59 3.17 -6.13
N VAL A 33 13.76 2.61 -5.28
CA VAL A 33 13.07 1.34 -5.49
C VAL A 33 11.59 1.54 -5.21
N LEU A 34 10.74 0.88 -5.96
CA LEU A 34 9.30 0.83 -5.71
C LEU A 34 8.96 -0.45 -4.94
N VAL A 35 8.21 -0.28 -3.87
CA VAL A 35 7.58 -1.38 -3.13
C VAL A 35 6.08 -1.31 -3.32
N SER A 36 5.44 -2.47 -3.37
CA SER A 36 4.00 -2.57 -3.60
C SER A 36 3.35 -3.48 -2.58
N LYS A 37 2.13 -3.14 -2.20
CA LYS A 37 1.31 -3.94 -1.29
C LYS A 37 -0.13 -3.95 -1.76
N GLU A 38 -0.82 -5.06 -1.51
CA GLU A 38 -2.23 -5.24 -1.83
C GLU A 38 -3.07 -5.31 -0.57
N PHE A 39 -4.28 -4.76 -0.65
CA PHE A 39 -5.30 -4.85 0.39
C PHE A 39 -6.66 -5.12 -0.25
N THR A 40 -7.56 -5.72 0.52
CA THR A 40 -8.96 -5.90 0.13
C THR A 40 -9.86 -5.29 1.18
N PHE A 41 -11.01 -4.79 0.75
CA PHE A 41 -12.06 -4.35 1.66
C PHE A 41 -13.44 -4.56 1.02
N ASP A 42 -14.44 -4.75 1.86
CA ASP A 42 -15.84 -4.86 1.43
C ASP A 42 -16.58 -3.58 1.78
N ALA A 43 -17.31 -3.04 0.83
CA ALA A 43 -18.06 -1.80 1.05
C ALA A 43 -19.29 -1.72 0.17
N ALA A 44 -20.26 -0.93 0.61
CA ALA A 44 -21.47 -0.62 -0.13
C ALA A 44 -21.47 0.83 -0.60
N HIS A 45 -22.06 1.06 -1.75
CA HIS A 45 -22.24 2.40 -2.31
C HIS A 45 -23.40 2.47 -3.31
N HIS A 46 -23.70 3.67 -3.74
CA HIS A 46 -24.54 3.93 -4.90
C HIS A 46 -24.06 5.20 -5.61
N LEU A 47 -24.46 5.38 -6.87
CA LEU A 47 -24.14 6.57 -7.64
C LEU A 47 -25.32 7.53 -7.68
N HIS A 48 -25.08 8.80 -7.42
CA HIS A 48 -26.06 9.87 -7.58
C HIS A 48 -26.16 10.30 -9.06
N CYS A 49 -27.35 10.75 -9.48
CA CYS A 49 -27.57 11.30 -10.82
C CYS A 49 -27.15 10.35 -11.96
N TYR A 50 -27.23 9.05 -11.72
CA TYR A 50 -26.83 8.02 -12.66
C TYR A 50 -28.03 7.13 -13.03
N GLU A 51 -28.21 6.85 -14.32
CA GLU A 51 -29.36 6.11 -14.86
C GLU A 51 -29.06 4.64 -15.16
N GLY A 52 -28.10 4.04 -14.49
CA GLY A 52 -27.79 2.62 -14.57
C GLY A 52 -28.13 1.88 -13.29
N LYS A 53 -27.80 0.59 -13.25
CA LYS A 53 -27.99 -0.26 -12.06
C LYS A 53 -27.27 0.27 -10.83
N CYS A 54 -26.17 0.98 -11.00
CA CYS A 54 -25.33 1.50 -9.93
C CYS A 54 -25.98 2.66 -9.14
N LYS A 55 -27.12 3.19 -9.58
CA LYS A 55 -27.91 4.12 -8.77
C LYS A 55 -28.51 3.44 -7.54
N ASN A 56 -28.68 2.12 -7.57
CA ASN A 56 -29.21 1.35 -6.47
C ASN A 56 -28.08 0.98 -5.51
N LEU A 57 -28.40 0.88 -4.22
CA LEU A 57 -27.43 0.44 -3.23
C LEU A 57 -26.96 -0.98 -3.54
N HIS A 58 -25.66 -1.15 -3.61
CA HIS A 58 -24.99 -2.43 -3.85
C HIS A 58 -23.61 -2.44 -3.21
N GLY A 59 -22.96 -3.58 -3.21
CA GLY A 59 -21.63 -3.74 -2.61
C GLY A 59 -20.65 -4.44 -3.53
N HIS A 60 -19.38 -4.23 -3.22
CA HIS A 60 -18.25 -4.88 -3.89
C HIS A 60 -17.22 -5.34 -2.87
N THR A 61 -16.47 -6.36 -3.25
CA THR A 61 -15.17 -6.64 -2.64
C THR A 61 -14.10 -5.93 -3.48
N TYR A 62 -13.60 -4.84 -2.94
CA TYR A 62 -12.56 -4.05 -3.59
C TYR A 62 -11.18 -4.63 -3.35
N LYS A 63 -10.28 -4.46 -4.31
CA LYS A 63 -8.84 -4.71 -4.14
C LYS A 63 -8.07 -3.45 -4.47
N VAL A 64 -7.16 -3.08 -3.59
CA VAL A 64 -6.25 -1.95 -3.80
C VAL A 64 -4.84 -2.46 -3.95
N ILE A 65 -4.15 -2.01 -4.98
CA ILE A 65 -2.71 -2.18 -5.15
C ILE A 65 -2.10 -0.80 -5.06
N LEU A 66 -1.19 -0.61 -4.13
CA LEU A 66 -0.47 0.64 -4.00
C LEU A 66 1.01 0.46 -4.28
N GLY A 67 1.62 1.47 -4.86
CA GLY A 67 3.05 1.53 -5.13
C GLY A 67 3.65 2.76 -4.45
N VAL A 68 4.68 2.53 -3.65
CA VAL A 68 5.43 3.57 -2.94
C VAL A 68 6.89 3.44 -3.32
N SER A 69 7.53 4.52 -3.74
CA SER A 69 8.95 4.53 -4.04
C SER A 69 9.73 5.38 -3.04
N GLY A 70 10.97 5.03 -2.86
CA GLY A 70 11.90 5.79 -2.05
C GLY A 70 13.31 5.28 -2.23
N PHE A 71 14.27 6.02 -1.68
CA PHE A 71 15.63 5.53 -1.56
C PHE A 71 15.71 4.55 -0.40
N THR A 72 16.46 3.48 -0.56
CA THR A 72 16.68 2.54 0.53
C THR A 72 17.50 3.20 1.64
N ASP A 73 17.14 2.89 2.86
CA ASP A 73 17.89 3.29 4.04
C ASP A 73 19.15 2.41 4.25
N GLU A 74 19.79 2.56 5.39
CA GLU A 74 20.98 1.78 5.74
C GLU A 74 20.73 0.28 5.88
N LEU A 75 19.47 -0.10 6.13
CA LEU A 75 19.05 -1.49 6.25
C LEU A 75 18.54 -2.09 4.93
N GLY A 76 18.49 -1.28 3.86
CA GLY A 76 17.99 -1.69 2.57
C GLY A 76 16.47 -1.59 2.43
N LEU A 77 15.81 -0.79 3.28
CA LEU A 77 14.35 -0.62 3.27
C LEU A 77 13.94 0.74 2.69
N VAL A 78 12.93 0.74 1.85
CA VAL A 78 12.18 1.96 1.49
C VAL A 78 11.20 2.30 2.60
N ILE A 79 10.43 1.32 3.03
CA ILE A 79 9.50 1.33 4.15
C ILE A 79 9.26 -0.11 4.58
N ASP A 80 9.08 -0.33 5.86
CA ASP A 80 8.67 -1.65 6.36
C ASP A 80 7.24 -1.94 5.90
N PHE A 81 6.99 -3.12 5.33
CA PHE A 81 5.66 -3.52 4.91
C PHE A 81 4.66 -3.56 6.06
N ALA A 82 5.11 -3.83 7.29
CA ALA A 82 4.26 -3.78 8.47
C ALA A 82 3.80 -2.35 8.78
N ASP A 83 4.68 -1.37 8.61
CA ASP A 83 4.35 0.04 8.80
C ASP A 83 3.41 0.53 7.71
N LEU A 84 3.65 0.14 6.47
CA LEU A 84 2.75 0.47 5.36
C LEU A 84 1.34 -0.10 5.58
N LYS A 85 1.25 -1.34 6.08
CA LYS A 85 -0.02 -1.96 6.48
C LYS A 85 -0.70 -1.19 7.60
N LYS A 86 0.05 -0.76 8.61
CA LYS A 86 -0.48 0.03 9.72
C LYS A 86 -1.06 1.37 9.25
N ILE A 87 -0.31 2.08 8.41
CA ILE A 87 -0.76 3.36 7.82
C ILE A 87 -2.05 3.14 7.03
N TRP A 88 -2.10 2.11 6.17
CA TRP A 88 -3.31 1.78 5.42
C TRP A 88 -4.51 1.56 6.34
N LYS A 89 -4.37 0.73 7.35
CA LYS A 89 -5.46 0.38 8.25
C LYS A 89 -5.96 1.56 9.09
N GLU A 90 -5.05 2.35 9.62
CA GLU A 90 -5.39 3.43 10.55
C GLU A 90 -5.87 4.70 9.84
N GLU A 91 -5.33 5.01 8.66
CA GLU A 91 -5.58 6.28 7.97
C GLU A 91 -6.57 6.17 6.81
N ILE A 92 -6.73 4.99 6.22
CA ILE A 92 -7.52 4.81 5.00
C ILE A 92 -8.62 3.77 5.17
N GLU A 93 -8.29 2.55 5.56
CA GLU A 93 -9.22 1.42 5.63
C GLU A 93 -10.40 1.68 6.58
N ILE A 94 -10.19 2.46 7.64
CA ILE A 94 -11.26 2.82 8.60
C ILE A 94 -12.43 3.54 7.96
N PHE A 95 -12.21 4.21 6.82
CA PHE A 95 -13.25 4.90 6.05
C PHE A 95 -13.88 4.02 4.97
N LEU A 96 -13.29 2.87 4.69
CA LEU A 96 -13.65 2.03 3.54
C LEU A 96 -14.26 0.69 3.94
N ASP A 97 -13.58 -0.07 4.79
CA ASP A 97 -13.95 -1.46 5.07
C ASP A 97 -15.21 -1.55 5.93
N HIS A 98 -16.18 -2.33 5.43
CA HIS A 98 -17.50 -2.50 6.05
C HIS A 98 -18.24 -1.17 6.23
N ARG A 99 -18.09 -0.24 5.28
CA ARG A 99 -18.72 1.08 5.32
C ARG A 99 -19.69 1.28 4.17
N TYR A 100 -20.61 2.21 4.39
CA TYR A 100 -21.38 2.84 3.34
C TYR A 100 -20.59 4.06 2.85
N LEU A 101 -19.96 3.92 1.68
CA LEU A 101 -18.96 4.87 1.18
C LEU A 101 -19.53 6.28 0.95
N ASN A 102 -20.80 6.38 0.57
CA ASN A 102 -21.46 7.67 0.38
C ASN A 102 -21.56 8.51 1.67
N GLU A 103 -21.43 7.86 2.83
CA GLU A 103 -21.42 8.51 4.14
C GLU A 103 -20.01 8.83 4.63
N THR A 104 -19.07 7.90 4.43
CA THR A 104 -17.74 8.00 5.03
C THR A 104 -16.71 8.76 4.18
N LEU A 105 -16.95 8.84 2.88
CA LEU A 105 -16.11 9.60 1.96
C LEU A 105 -16.64 11.02 1.76
N PRO A 106 -15.84 11.94 1.22
CA PRO A 106 -16.31 13.28 0.88
C PRO A 106 -17.54 13.24 -0.04
N LYS A 107 -18.29 14.33 -0.07
CA LYS A 107 -19.47 14.46 -0.93
C LYS A 107 -19.07 14.39 -2.41
N MET A 108 -19.22 13.21 -2.98
CA MET A 108 -18.89 12.89 -4.37
C MET A 108 -19.63 11.62 -4.79
N ASN A 109 -19.69 11.33 -6.09
CA ASN A 109 -20.00 9.98 -6.51
C ASN A 109 -18.84 9.05 -6.14
N THR A 110 -19.14 7.94 -5.49
CA THR A 110 -18.16 6.97 -5.01
C THR A 110 -17.76 5.99 -6.12
N THR A 111 -17.46 6.54 -7.29
CA THR A 111 -16.87 5.80 -8.41
C THR A 111 -15.46 5.36 -8.09
N ALA A 112 -14.98 4.31 -8.73
CA ALA A 112 -13.59 3.88 -8.60
C ALA A 112 -12.61 5.02 -8.94
N GLU A 113 -12.97 5.83 -9.94
CA GLU A 113 -12.18 6.98 -10.40
C GLU A 113 -12.02 8.07 -9.32
N ASN A 114 -13.10 8.41 -8.63
CA ASN A 114 -13.03 9.38 -7.53
C ASN A 114 -12.36 8.79 -6.29
N MET A 115 -12.66 7.54 -5.98
CA MET A 115 -12.10 6.86 -4.82
C MET A 115 -10.59 6.67 -4.93
N VAL A 116 -10.07 6.33 -6.12
CA VAL A 116 -8.64 6.11 -6.31
C VAL A 116 -7.83 7.38 -6.09
N VAL A 117 -8.35 8.54 -6.49
CA VAL A 117 -7.73 9.84 -6.22
C VAL A 117 -7.73 10.16 -4.72
N TRP A 118 -8.88 9.95 -4.06
CA TRP A 118 -8.98 10.15 -2.62
C TRP A 118 -7.99 9.26 -1.84
N ILE A 119 -7.86 7.99 -2.22
CA ILE A 119 -6.90 7.06 -1.61
C ILE A 119 -5.45 7.55 -1.83
N TYR A 120 -5.14 7.99 -3.05
CA TYR A 120 -3.82 8.56 -3.38
C TYR A 120 -3.46 9.73 -2.46
N GLU A 121 -4.36 10.70 -2.36
CA GLU A 121 -4.15 11.90 -1.54
C GLU A 121 -3.99 11.57 -0.05
N LYS A 122 -4.83 10.67 0.48
CA LYS A 122 -4.75 10.23 1.87
C LYS A 122 -3.43 9.53 2.19
N LEU A 123 -3.00 8.63 1.32
CA LEU A 123 -1.74 7.91 1.51
C LEU A 123 -0.54 8.85 1.42
N GLN A 124 -0.55 9.79 0.46
CA GLN A 124 0.53 10.78 0.31
C GLN A 124 0.69 11.64 1.57
N VAL A 125 -0.41 12.11 2.15
CA VAL A 125 -0.40 12.87 3.40
C VAL A 125 0.09 12.02 4.56
N ALA A 126 -0.42 10.80 4.69
CA ALA A 126 -0.05 9.90 5.79
C ALA A 126 1.45 9.53 5.77
N LEU A 127 2.02 9.34 4.58
CA LEU A 127 3.45 9.03 4.41
C LEU A 127 4.34 10.24 4.67
N ALA A 128 3.89 11.45 4.37
CA ALA A 128 4.69 12.67 4.48
C ALA A 128 5.23 12.90 5.90
N ASP A 129 4.46 12.54 6.93
CA ASP A 129 4.85 12.73 8.32
C ASP A 129 5.93 11.74 8.79
N SER A 130 5.76 10.46 8.48
CA SER A 130 6.61 9.39 9.00
C SER A 130 7.68 8.93 8.03
N TYR A 131 7.43 9.10 6.72
CA TYR A 131 8.31 8.66 5.64
C TYR A 131 8.47 9.75 4.58
N PRO A 132 9.06 10.91 4.91
CA PRO A 132 9.12 12.08 4.04
C PRO A 132 9.91 11.85 2.74
N ASN A 133 10.77 10.85 2.71
CA ASN A 133 11.58 10.50 1.53
C ASN A 133 10.89 9.50 0.59
N THR A 134 9.66 9.15 0.87
CA THR A 134 8.85 8.27 0.02
C THR A 134 7.88 9.06 -0.84
N ARG A 135 7.42 8.44 -1.92
CA ARG A 135 6.40 8.99 -2.83
C ARG A 135 5.39 7.91 -3.14
N VAL A 136 4.12 8.28 -3.16
CA VAL A 136 3.11 7.43 -3.77
C VAL A 136 3.31 7.51 -5.28
N GLU A 137 3.60 6.39 -5.92
CA GLU A 137 3.79 6.33 -7.37
C GLU A 137 2.47 6.01 -8.09
N PHE A 138 1.69 5.12 -7.52
CA PHE A 138 0.37 4.79 -8.04
C PHE A 138 -0.54 4.17 -6.98
N ILE A 139 -1.83 4.30 -7.23
CA ILE A 139 -2.89 3.53 -6.58
C ILE A 139 -3.73 2.90 -7.70
N ARG A 140 -4.01 1.62 -7.58
CA ARG A 140 -4.92 0.90 -8.47
C ARG A 140 -6.06 0.32 -7.65
N LEU A 141 -7.28 0.74 -7.94
CA LEU A 141 -8.48 0.30 -7.22
C LEU A 141 -9.35 -0.56 -8.13
N PHE A 142 -9.43 -1.83 -7.82
CA PHE A 142 -10.34 -2.78 -8.46
C PHE A 142 -11.70 -2.72 -7.77
N GLU A 143 -12.73 -2.32 -8.48
CA GLU A 143 -14.11 -2.41 -8.04
C GLU A 143 -14.65 -3.83 -8.21
N THR A 144 -14.25 -4.48 -9.29
CA THR A 144 -14.49 -5.90 -9.59
C THR A 144 -13.17 -6.58 -9.93
N PRO A 145 -13.11 -7.92 -9.98
CA PRO A 145 -11.88 -8.62 -10.36
C PRO A 145 -11.31 -8.24 -11.73
N THR A 146 -12.14 -7.67 -12.62
CA THR A 146 -11.76 -7.38 -14.02
C THR A 146 -11.75 -5.90 -14.37
N SER A 147 -12.08 -5.01 -13.42
CA SER A 147 -12.22 -3.57 -13.70
C SER A 147 -11.58 -2.75 -12.60
N TYR A 148 -10.70 -1.85 -12.97
CA TYR A 148 -10.03 -0.96 -12.03
C TYR A 148 -9.89 0.46 -12.57
N ALA A 149 -9.74 1.41 -11.67
CA ALA A 149 -9.25 2.76 -11.93
C ALA A 149 -7.85 2.92 -11.33
N GLU A 150 -7.02 3.78 -11.90
CA GLU A 150 -5.66 4.01 -11.45
C GLU A 150 -5.38 5.50 -11.36
N ALA A 151 -4.71 5.91 -10.26
CA ALA A 151 -4.11 7.22 -10.10
C ALA A 151 -2.60 7.06 -10.09
N ARG A 152 -1.89 7.88 -10.86
CA ARG A 152 -0.43 7.89 -10.96
C ARG A 152 0.12 9.24 -10.54
N ARG A 153 1.28 9.22 -9.91
CA ARG A 153 1.94 10.44 -9.44
C ARG A 153 2.07 11.52 -10.52
N GLU A 154 2.49 11.12 -11.72
CA GLU A 154 2.67 12.04 -12.85
C GLU A 154 1.38 12.76 -13.27
N TRP A 155 0.22 12.13 -13.09
CA TRP A 155 -1.07 12.75 -13.39
C TRP A 155 -1.56 13.62 -12.23
N MET A 156 -1.25 13.22 -10.98
CA MET A 156 -1.68 13.95 -9.78
C MET A 156 -0.88 15.23 -9.54
N GLU A 157 0.38 15.27 -9.97
CA GLU A 157 1.26 16.42 -9.75
C GLU A 157 1.23 17.46 -10.88
N ASN A 158 0.82 17.09 -12.10
CA ASN A 158 0.95 17.91 -13.32
C ASN A 158 -0.37 18.38 -13.93
N GLU A 159 -1.53 18.04 -13.31
CA GLU A 159 -2.86 18.44 -13.83
C GLU A 159 -3.68 19.24 -12.81
#